data_a159a144129048048dd8ef7448dcddd5
#
_entry.id   a159a144129048048dd8ef7448dcddd5
#
_cell.length_a   1.000
_cell.length_b   1.000
_cell.length_c   1.000
_cell.angle_alpha   90.00
_cell.angle_beta   90.00
_cell.angle_gamma   90.00
#
_symmetry.space_group_name_H-M   'P 1'
#
loop_
_entity.id
_entity.type
_entity.pdbx_description
1 polymer ?
#
loop_
_entity_poly.entity_id
_entity_poly.type
_entity_poly.pdbx_seq_one_letter_code
_entity_poly.pdbx_strand_id
1 'polypeptide(L)'
;QDPGLIFHPPLLYMGYVGFSVAFAFAIASLLSGRLDSTYARFTRPWTLAAWIFLTLGIVLGSAWAYYELGWGGWWFWDPVENASFMPWLVGTALMHSLAVTEQRASFKAWTLLLAISAFSLCLLGTFLVRSGVLVSVHAFASDPARGMFILAFMVLVIGGSLLLFAARGHKVRSRVNNALWSRESLLLANNVLLVAAMLVVLLGTLLPLVHKQLGLGSISIGEPFFNTMFTWLMVPFALLLGVGPLVRWGRDRPRKIRNLLIIAFISTLVLSLLLPWLFESKVVAMTVLGLAMACWIAVLAIAEAALRISRGTKTTFSYWGMVAAHLGLAVTIVGIAFSQNYSVERDVRMKSGDSVDIHEYRFTFRDVKEVTGPNWRGGVATIGVTRDGKPETVLYAEKRYYNTAGSMMTEAAIDGGITRDLYAALGEELENGAWAVRLYYKPFVRWIWAGGLMMALGGLLCLFDPRYRKRVSPQKTAPEAV
;
A
#
# COMPACT_ATOMS: atom_id res chain seq x y z
N GLN A 1 -5.75 -26.14 1.18
CA GLN A 1 -5.10 -24.95 0.70
C GLN A 1 -5.65 -23.73 1.43
N ASP A 2 -4.92 -22.64 1.42
CA ASP A 2 -5.17 -21.47 2.26
C ASP A 2 -6.36 -20.61 1.81
N PRO A 3 -7.17 -20.05 2.73
CA PRO A 3 -8.25 -19.11 2.41
C PRO A 3 -7.79 -17.85 1.66
N GLY A 4 -6.52 -17.43 1.84
CA GLY A 4 -5.93 -16.30 1.11
C GLY A 4 -6.04 -16.47 -0.40
N LEU A 5 -5.88 -17.69 -0.92
CA LEU A 5 -6.04 -18.00 -2.34
C LEU A 5 -7.48 -17.76 -2.84
N ILE A 6 -8.47 -17.86 -1.96
CA ILE A 6 -9.89 -17.64 -2.32
C ILE A 6 -10.21 -16.14 -2.35
N PHE A 7 -9.71 -15.36 -1.40
CA PHE A 7 -10.12 -13.97 -1.20
C PHE A 7 -9.19 -12.95 -1.85
N HIS A 8 -7.85 -13.17 -1.85
CA HIS A 8 -6.90 -12.20 -2.37
C HIS A 8 -7.07 -11.90 -3.87
N PRO A 9 -7.12 -12.90 -4.79
CA PRO A 9 -7.24 -12.60 -6.22
C PRO A 9 -8.52 -11.85 -6.59
N PRO A 10 -9.73 -12.23 -6.11
CA PRO A 10 -10.94 -11.46 -6.38
C PRO A 10 -10.87 -10.00 -5.93
N LEU A 11 -10.33 -9.72 -4.74
CA LEU A 11 -10.18 -8.36 -4.24
C LEU A 11 -9.25 -7.55 -5.14
N LEU A 12 -8.11 -8.13 -5.53
CA LEU A 12 -7.15 -7.50 -6.41
C LEU A 12 -7.77 -7.19 -7.79
N TYR A 13 -8.44 -8.18 -8.39
CA TYR A 13 -9.10 -8.01 -9.70
C TYR A 13 -10.21 -6.97 -9.67
N MET A 14 -11.02 -6.90 -8.62
CA MET A 14 -12.03 -5.86 -8.47
C MET A 14 -11.42 -4.47 -8.41
N GLY A 15 -10.25 -4.32 -7.79
CA GLY A 15 -9.47 -3.08 -7.82
C GLY A 15 -8.99 -2.73 -9.24
N TYR A 16 -8.36 -3.67 -9.92
CA TYR A 16 -7.84 -3.50 -11.28
C TYR A 16 -8.94 -3.15 -12.29
N VAL A 17 -9.97 -3.98 -12.36
CA VAL A 17 -11.10 -3.77 -13.28
C VAL A 17 -11.88 -2.53 -12.90
N GLY A 18 -12.00 -2.21 -11.61
CA GLY A 18 -12.69 -1.02 -11.13
C GLY A 18 -12.12 0.29 -11.69
N PHE A 19 -10.80 0.39 -11.91
CA PHE A 19 -10.19 1.58 -12.53
C PHE A 19 -10.57 1.76 -13.99
N SER A 20 -11.08 0.73 -14.70
CA SER A 20 -11.60 0.87 -16.06
C SER A 20 -12.81 1.81 -16.12
N VAL A 21 -13.60 1.90 -15.04
CA VAL A 21 -14.74 2.81 -14.96
C VAL A 21 -14.28 4.27 -14.93
N ALA A 22 -13.27 4.59 -14.11
CA ALA A 22 -12.66 5.92 -14.08
C ALA A 22 -12.05 6.30 -15.41
N PHE A 23 -11.37 5.34 -16.06
CA PHE A 23 -10.83 5.48 -17.41
C PHE A 23 -11.94 5.76 -18.44
N ALA A 24 -13.02 4.98 -18.45
CA ALA A 24 -14.13 5.16 -19.40
C ALA A 24 -14.77 6.55 -19.28
N PHE A 25 -14.96 7.03 -18.05
CA PHE A 25 -15.41 8.40 -17.82
C PHE A 25 -14.42 9.45 -18.33
N ALA A 26 -13.10 9.21 -18.18
CA ALA A 26 -12.09 10.13 -18.73
C ALA A 26 -12.13 10.19 -20.25
N ILE A 27 -12.26 9.06 -20.94
CA ILE A 27 -12.42 8.99 -22.41
C ILE A 27 -13.71 9.66 -22.84
N ALA A 28 -14.82 9.41 -22.19
CA ALA A 28 -16.11 10.05 -22.49
C ALA A 28 -16.02 11.57 -22.34
N SER A 29 -15.29 12.07 -21.34
CA SER A 29 -15.05 13.52 -21.15
C SER A 29 -14.21 14.13 -22.26
N LEU A 30 -13.18 13.43 -22.73
CA LEU A 30 -12.36 13.88 -23.87
C LEU A 30 -13.17 13.89 -25.16
N LEU A 31 -14.01 12.89 -25.40
CA LEU A 31 -14.86 12.80 -26.59
C LEU A 31 -15.95 13.88 -26.59
N SER A 32 -16.59 14.14 -25.46
CA SER A 32 -17.65 15.14 -25.34
C SER A 32 -17.11 16.58 -25.18
N GLY A 33 -15.85 16.75 -24.78
CA GLY A 33 -15.27 18.04 -24.39
C GLY A 33 -15.81 18.60 -23.08
N ARG A 34 -16.53 17.79 -22.29
CA ARG A 34 -17.17 18.19 -21.03
C ARG A 34 -16.44 17.58 -19.85
N LEU A 35 -15.94 18.43 -18.97
CA LEU A 35 -15.38 18.02 -17.67
C LEU A 35 -15.74 19.09 -16.65
N ASP A 36 -16.77 18.81 -15.89
CA ASP A 36 -17.32 19.67 -14.86
C ASP A 36 -17.30 19.00 -13.48
N SER A 37 -17.86 19.66 -12.48
CA SER A 37 -18.01 19.12 -11.15
C SER A 37 -18.88 17.85 -11.11
N THR A 38 -19.81 17.73 -12.05
CA THR A 38 -20.72 16.57 -12.20
C THR A 38 -19.91 15.33 -12.57
N TYR A 39 -18.99 15.45 -13.56
CA TYR A 39 -18.06 14.37 -13.89
C TYR A 39 -17.29 13.88 -12.67
N ALA A 40 -16.62 14.79 -11.95
CA ALA A 40 -15.80 14.42 -10.80
C ALA A 40 -16.65 13.74 -9.72
N ARG A 41 -17.88 14.22 -9.49
CA ARG A 41 -18.81 13.67 -8.53
C ARG A 41 -19.29 12.26 -8.89
N PHE A 42 -19.53 11.98 -10.18
CA PHE A 42 -19.91 10.63 -10.63
C PHE A 42 -18.74 9.66 -10.67
N THR A 43 -17.56 10.12 -11.07
CA THR A 43 -16.36 9.26 -11.17
C THR A 43 -15.81 8.87 -9.81
N ARG A 44 -15.92 9.75 -8.81
CA ARG A 44 -15.29 9.60 -7.50
C ARG A 44 -15.72 8.34 -6.72
N PRO A 45 -17.00 7.96 -6.63
CA PRO A 45 -17.42 6.75 -5.93
C PRO A 45 -16.82 5.47 -6.54
N TRP A 46 -16.75 5.39 -7.88
CA TRP A 46 -16.17 4.25 -8.59
C TRP A 46 -14.66 4.16 -8.37
N THR A 47 -13.98 5.30 -8.41
CA THR A 47 -12.54 5.36 -8.10
C THR A 47 -12.26 4.94 -6.65
N LEU A 48 -13.08 5.39 -5.70
CA LEU A 48 -12.99 4.97 -4.30
C LEU A 48 -13.22 3.48 -4.14
N ALA A 49 -14.25 2.91 -4.78
CA ALA A 49 -14.51 1.48 -4.74
C ALA A 49 -13.32 0.67 -5.29
N ALA A 50 -12.81 1.04 -6.46
CA ALA A 50 -11.62 0.41 -7.04
C ALA A 50 -10.41 0.48 -6.11
N TRP A 51 -10.16 1.65 -5.51
CA TRP A 51 -9.05 1.87 -4.58
C TRP A 51 -9.20 1.05 -3.29
N ILE A 52 -10.42 0.94 -2.75
CA ILE A 52 -10.70 0.12 -1.56
C ILE A 52 -10.40 -1.35 -1.83
N PHE A 53 -10.90 -1.89 -2.94
CA PHE A 53 -10.65 -3.28 -3.31
C PHE A 53 -9.17 -3.54 -3.55
N LEU A 54 -8.47 -2.63 -4.22
CA LEU A 54 -7.03 -2.75 -4.44
C LEU A 54 -6.24 -2.67 -3.12
N THR A 55 -6.63 -1.77 -2.20
CA THR A 55 -6.05 -1.68 -0.85
C THR A 55 -6.22 -2.99 -0.09
N LEU A 56 -7.43 -3.54 -0.07
CA LEU A 56 -7.72 -4.82 0.59
C LEU A 56 -6.97 -5.97 -0.08
N GLY A 57 -6.87 -5.98 -1.40
CA GLY A 57 -6.11 -6.97 -2.16
C GLY A 57 -4.63 -6.94 -1.80
N ILE A 58 -4.00 -5.76 -1.77
CA ILE A 58 -2.58 -5.59 -1.39
C ILE A 58 -2.36 -6.01 0.06
N VAL A 59 -3.21 -5.55 0.99
CA VAL A 59 -3.10 -5.88 2.42
C VAL A 59 -3.22 -7.38 2.66
N LEU A 60 -4.22 -8.02 2.04
CA LEU A 60 -4.42 -9.47 2.20
C LEU A 60 -3.30 -10.26 1.54
N GLY A 61 -2.82 -9.84 0.35
CA GLY A 61 -1.68 -10.49 -0.33
C GLY A 61 -0.39 -10.40 0.48
N SER A 62 -0.11 -9.24 1.05
CA SER A 62 1.04 -9.03 1.94
C SER A 62 0.96 -9.90 3.20
N ALA A 63 -0.21 -9.97 3.85
CA ALA A 63 -0.41 -10.84 5.01
C ALA A 63 -0.30 -12.32 4.62
N TRP A 64 -0.88 -12.71 3.49
CA TRP A 64 -0.83 -14.09 3.01
C TRP A 64 0.61 -14.53 2.68
N ALA A 65 1.40 -13.70 2.01
CA ALA A 65 2.81 -13.97 1.78
C ALA A 65 3.59 -14.19 3.09
N TYR A 66 3.30 -13.41 4.13
CA TYR A 66 3.92 -13.55 5.44
C TYR A 66 3.58 -14.88 6.12
N TYR A 67 2.34 -15.36 6.00
CA TYR A 67 1.89 -16.62 6.60
C TYR A 67 2.35 -17.86 5.82
N GLU A 68 2.34 -17.80 4.48
CA GLU A 68 2.48 -18.98 3.63
C GLU A 68 3.91 -19.25 3.13
N LEU A 69 4.69 -18.19 2.84
CA LEU A 69 5.98 -18.39 2.15
C LEU A 69 7.10 -18.89 3.08
N GLY A 70 6.93 -18.78 4.39
CA GLY A 70 7.96 -19.16 5.35
C GLY A 70 9.20 -18.24 5.36
N TRP A 71 9.15 -17.12 4.63
CA TRP A 71 10.28 -16.18 4.51
C TRP A 71 10.29 -15.10 5.57
N GLY A 72 9.21 -14.98 6.36
CA GLY A 72 9.07 -13.97 7.41
C GLY A 72 9.00 -12.53 6.93
N GLY A 73 8.91 -12.30 5.62
CA GLY A 73 8.72 -10.98 5.01
C GLY A 73 7.26 -10.71 4.68
N TRP A 74 6.91 -9.43 4.58
CA TRP A 74 5.56 -8.97 4.25
C TRP A 74 5.51 -8.20 2.92
N TRP A 75 6.66 -7.79 2.35
CA TRP A 75 6.81 -7.10 1.08
C TRP A 75 8.24 -7.28 0.56
N PHE A 76 8.40 -7.69 -0.69
CA PHE A 76 9.69 -8.08 -1.26
C PHE A 76 10.08 -7.21 -2.46
N TRP A 77 9.29 -6.21 -2.80
CA TRP A 77 9.45 -5.43 -4.03
C TRP A 77 9.48 -6.33 -5.28
N ASP A 78 8.79 -7.46 -5.21
CA ASP A 78 8.62 -8.34 -6.36
C ASP A 78 7.92 -7.59 -7.50
N PRO A 79 8.27 -7.82 -8.78
CA PRO A 79 7.66 -7.12 -9.91
C PRO A 79 6.13 -7.21 -9.96
N VAL A 80 5.53 -8.28 -9.46
CA VAL A 80 4.05 -8.43 -9.41
C VAL A 80 3.46 -7.65 -8.24
N GLU A 81 4.11 -7.63 -7.08
CA GLU A 81 3.76 -6.72 -5.98
C GLU A 81 3.79 -5.27 -6.45
N ASN A 82 4.90 -4.87 -7.08
CA ASN A 82 5.08 -3.53 -7.66
C ASN A 82 3.99 -3.19 -8.68
N ALA A 83 3.60 -4.16 -9.52
CA ALA A 83 2.54 -3.98 -10.50
C ALA A 83 1.19 -3.65 -9.86
N SER A 84 0.91 -4.15 -8.65
CA SER A 84 -0.30 -3.81 -7.89
C SER A 84 -0.19 -2.45 -7.19
N PHE A 85 1.00 -2.10 -6.75
CA PHE A 85 1.25 -0.89 -5.98
C PHE A 85 1.25 0.38 -6.84
N MET A 86 1.73 0.31 -8.08
CA MET A 86 1.74 1.45 -9.01
C MET A 86 0.34 2.03 -9.27
N PRO A 87 -0.70 1.26 -9.66
CA PRO A 87 -2.04 1.80 -9.84
C PRO A 87 -2.67 2.25 -8.52
N TRP A 88 -2.27 1.71 -7.36
CA TRP A 88 -2.70 2.19 -6.05
C TRP A 88 -2.19 3.60 -5.76
N LEU A 89 -0.91 3.89 -6.05
CA LEU A 89 -0.32 5.23 -5.91
C LEU A 89 -1.02 6.25 -6.81
N VAL A 90 -1.20 5.92 -8.08
CA VAL A 90 -1.89 6.82 -9.04
C VAL A 90 -3.38 6.94 -8.71
N GLY A 91 -4.03 5.88 -8.26
CA GLY A 91 -5.41 5.90 -7.78
C GLY A 91 -5.59 6.83 -6.58
N THR A 92 -4.64 6.84 -5.65
CA THR A 92 -4.60 7.79 -4.52
C THR A 92 -4.48 9.23 -5.02
N ALA A 93 -3.57 9.51 -5.95
CA ALA A 93 -3.46 10.83 -6.58
C ALA A 93 -4.75 11.22 -7.32
N LEU A 94 -5.37 10.28 -8.03
CA LEU A 94 -6.65 10.49 -8.74
C LEU A 94 -7.78 10.86 -7.79
N MET A 95 -7.91 10.19 -6.64
CA MET A 95 -8.94 10.53 -5.64
C MET A 95 -8.79 11.97 -5.14
N HIS A 96 -7.57 12.40 -4.85
CA HIS A 96 -7.27 13.77 -4.44
C HIS A 96 -7.54 14.77 -5.56
N SER A 97 -7.16 14.46 -6.79
CA SER A 97 -7.41 15.30 -7.96
C SER A 97 -8.90 15.44 -8.27
N LEU A 98 -9.67 14.35 -8.17
CA LEU A 98 -11.14 14.38 -8.29
C LEU A 98 -11.79 15.27 -7.23
N ALA A 99 -11.29 15.25 -5.99
CA ALA A 99 -11.80 16.12 -4.93
C ALA A 99 -11.57 17.61 -5.25
N VAL A 100 -10.40 17.96 -5.82
CA VAL A 100 -10.11 19.34 -6.26
C VAL A 100 -10.97 19.73 -7.47
N THR A 101 -11.13 18.81 -8.43
CA THR A 101 -11.97 19.05 -9.63
C THR A 101 -13.44 19.27 -9.23
N GLU A 102 -13.96 18.47 -8.28
CA GLU A 102 -15.33 18.60 -7.77
C GLU A 102 -15.55 19.95 -7.07
N GLN A 103 -14.61 20.36 -6.19
CA GLN A 103 -14.77 21.52 -5.31
C GLN A 103 -14.37 22.85 -5.97
N ARG A 104 -13.42 22.83 -6.90
CA ARG A 104 -12.73 24.00 -7.41
C ARG A 104 -12.69 24.10 -8.94
N ALA A 105 -13.21 23.09 -9.65
CA ALA A 105 -13.12 22.97 -11.11
C ALA A 105 -11.68 23.10 -11.65
N SER A 106 -10.69 22.81 -10.79
CA SER A 106 -9.26 22.82 -11.10
C SER A 106 -8.73 21.41 -11.37
N PHE A 107 -7.51 21.29 -11.91
CA PHE A 107 -6.78 20.04 -12.19
C PHE A 107 -7.43 19.13 -13.24
N LYS A 108 -8.29 19.66 -14.09
CA LYS A 108 -9.08 18.89 -15.06
C LYS A 108 -8.21 17.97 -15.93
N ALA A 109 -7.21 18.53 -16.62
CA ALA A 109 -6.30 17.77 -17.48
C ALA A 109 -5.48 16.74 -16.67
N TRP A 110 -5.02 17.13 -15.48
CA TRP A 110 -4.30 16.26 -14.56
C TRP A 110 -5.17 15.09 -14.11
N THR A 111 -6.43 15.33 -13.75
CA THR A 111 -7.40 14.28 -13.37
C THR A 111 -7.62 13.26 -14.48
N LEU A 112 -7.73 13.71 -15.73
CA LEU A 112 -7.86 12.82 -16.88
C LEU A 112 -6.61 11.97 -17.10
N LEU A 113 -5.42 12.58 -17.04
CA LEU A 113 -4.16 11.84 -17.16
C LEU A 113 -4.00 10.80 -16.06
N LEU A 114 -4.34 11.13 -14.81
CA LEU A 114 -4.30 10.18 -13.71
C LEU A 114 -5.29 9.02 -13.89
N ALA A 115 -6.50 9.29 -14.41
CA ALA A 115 -7.48 8.23 -14.69
C ALA A 115 -7.01 7.30 -15.82
N ILE A 116 -6.42 7.86 -16.88
CA ILE A 116 -5.81 7.09 -17.97
C ILE A 116 -4.64 6.25 -17.41
N SER A 117 -3.73 6.87 -16.64
CA SER A 117 -2.55 6.21 -16.10
C SER A 117 -2.91 5.09 -15.13
N ALA A 118 -3.91 5.28 -14.25
CA ALA A 118 -4.33 4.26 -13.29
C ALA A 118 -4.75 2.95 -14.00
N PHE A 119 -5.59 3.05 -15.03
CA PHE A 119 -6.01 1.89 -15.79
C PHE A 119 -4.89 1.33 -16.68
N SER A 120 -4.08 2.19 -17.27
CA SER A 120 -2.90 1.77 -18.05
C SER A 120 -1.93 0.92 -17.23
N LEU A 121 -1.70 1.29 -15.98
CA LEU A 121 -0.87 0.53 -15.04
C LEU A 121 -1.50 -0.80 -14.64
N CYS A 122 -2.83 -0.86 -14.53
CA CYS A 122 -3.53 -2.15 -14.35
C CYS A 122 -3.34 -3.09 -15.55
N LEU A 123 -3.41 -2.55 -16.78
CA LEU A 123 -3.13 -3.33 -17.99
C LEU A 123 -1.67 -3.78 -18.05
N LEU A 124 -0.73 -2.89 -17.70
CA LEU A 124 0.68 -3.24 -17.61
C LEU A 124 0.92 -4.36 -16.59
N GLY A 125 0.34 -4.27 -15.40
CA GLY A 125 0.43 -5.31 -14.38
C GLY A 125 -0.12 -6.65 -14.88
N THR A 126 -1.28 -6.65 -15.56
CA THR A 126 -1.87 -7.84 -16.15
C THR A 126 -0.96 -8.44 -17.24
N PHE A 127 -0.35 -7.60 -18.07
CA PHE A 127 0.63 -8.02 -19.07
C PHE A 127 1.86 -8.66 -18.41
N LEU A 128 2.45 -8.01 -17.41
CA LEU A 128 3.64 -8.49 -16.72
C LEU A 128 3.42 -9.90 -16.12
N VAL A 129 2.28 -10.13 -15.46
CA VAL A 129 1.95 -11.43 -14.86
C VAL A 129 1.73 -12.50 -15.91
N ARG A 130 1.08 -12.19 -17.05
CA ARG A 130 0.68 -13.18 -18.06
C ARG A 130 1.75 -13.46 -19.12
N SER A 131 2.60 -12.50 -19.42
CA SER A 131 3.56 -12.60 -20.53
C SER A 131 4.68 -13.63 -20.30
N GLY A 132 4.94 -14.00 -19.05
CA GLY A 132 6.10 -14.84 -18.70
C GLY A 132 7.45 -14.12 -18.85
N VAL A 133 7.44 -12.81 -19.05
CA VAL A 133 8.66 -12.00 -19.25
C VAL A 133 9.38 -11.76 -17.93
N LEU A 134 8.66 -11.82 -16.80
CA LEU A 134 9.20 -11.63 -15.47
C LEU A 134 9.57 -12.92 -14.78
N VAL A 135 10.66 -12.89 -14.02
CA VAL A 135 10.98 -13.88 -13.00
C VAL A 135 10.35 -13.37 -11.69
N SER A 136 9.29 -14.03 -11.25
CA SER A 136 8.55 -13.70 -10.02
C SER A 136 7.99 -14.96 -9.41
N VAL A 137 7.89 -15.01 -8.10
CA VAL A 137 7.20 -16.08 -7.36
C VAL A 137 5.70 -16.15 -7.71
N HIS A 138 5.14 -15.08 -8.27
CA HIS A 138 3.76 -14.98 -8.74
C HIS A 138 3.57 -15.35 -10.22
N ALA A 139 4.64 -15.75 -10.93
CA ALA A 139 4.59 -16.05 -12.39
C ALA A 139 4.10 -17.47 -12.72
N PHE A 140 3.35 -18.11 -11.83
CA PHE A 140 2.82 -19.47 -12.01
C PHE A 140 1.72 -19.60 -13.08
N ALA A 141 1.23 -18.51 -13.64
CA ALA A 141 0.16 -18.49 -14.64
C ALA A 141 0.61 -17.85 -15.97
N SER A 142 1.90 -18.00 -16.33
CA SER A 142 2.42 -17.46 -17.59
C SER A 142 1.78 -18.13 -18.80
N ASP A 143 1.37 -17.31 -19.78
CA ASP A 143 0.81 -17.73 -21.07
C ASP A 143 1.24 -16.69 -22.12
N PRO A 144 2.33 -16.94 -22.86
CA PRO A 144 2.86 -16.00 -23.83
C PRO A 144 1.88 -15.58 -24.92
N ALA A 145 0.98 -16.48 -25.36
CA ALA A 145 0.00 -16.15 -26.40
C ALA A 145 -1.03 -15.13 -25.87
N ARG A 146 -1.54 -15.32 -24.67
CA ARG A 146 -2.40 -14.33 -23.99
C ARG A 146 -1.63 -13.05 -23.65
N GLY A 147 -0.35 -13.17 -23.30
CA GLY A 147 0.53 -12.02 -23.07
C GLY A 147 0.62 -11.10 -24.29
N MET A 148 0.80 -11.66 -25.48
CA MET A 148 0.83 -10.90 -26.74
C MET A 148 -0.51 -10.21 -27.06
N PHE A 149 -1.63 -10.89 -26.81
CA PHE A 149 -2.95 -10.26 -26.95
C PHE A 149 -3.11 -9.06 -26.00
N ILE A 150 -2.72 -9.21 -24.72
CA ILE A 150 -2.80 -8.14 -23.73
C ILE A 150 -1.87 -6.99 -24.13
N LEU A 151 -0.67 -7.25 -24.65
CA LEU A 151 0.24 -6.24 -25.14
C LEU A 151 -0.37 -5.41 -26.27
N ALA A 152 -0.94 -6.08 -27.28
CA ALA A 152 -1.62 -5.40 -28.39
C ALA A 152 -2.79 -4.53 -27.90
N PHE A 153 -3.61 -5.07 -26.98
CA PHE A 153 -4.71 -4.36 -26.36
C PHE A 153 -4.21 -3.14 -25.54
N MET A 154 -3.15 -3.32 -24.76
CA MET A 154 -2.51 -2.26 -23.98
C MET A 154 -2.00 -1.12 -24.88
N VAL A 155 -1.29 -1.45 -25.96
CA VAL A 155 -0.81 -0.45 -26.95
C VAL A 155 -1.97 0.33 -27.55
N LEU A 156 -3.05 -0.35 -27.93
CA LEU A 156 -4.26 0.28 -28.48
C LEU A 156 -4.91 1.23 -27.44
N VAL A 157 -5.11 0.76 -26.21
CA VAL A 157 -5.78 1.52 -25.16
C VAL A 157 -4.93 2.71 -24.72
N ILE A 158 -3.66 2.49 -24.39
CA ILE A 158 -2.76 3.57 -23.94
C ILE A 158 -2.49 4.54 -25.09
N GLY A 159 -2.07 4.05 -26.24
CA GLY A 159 -1.78 4.88 -27.41
C GLY A 159 -3.00 5.68 -27.86
N GLY A 160 -4.15 5.02 -28.00
CA GLY A 160 -5.41 5.66 -28.40
C GLY A 160 -5.88 6.72 -27.39
N SER A 161 -5.79 6.45 -26.09
CA SER A 161 -6.19 7.42 -25.05
C SER A 161 -5.25 8.62 -24.97
N LEU A 162 -3.94 8.43 -25.09
CA LEU A 162 -2.96 9.52 -25.10
C LEU A 162 -3.07 10.36 -26.38
N LEU A 163 -3.29 9.76 -27.54
CA LEU A 163 -3.57 10.47 -28.79
C LEU A 163 -4.86 11.29 -28.68
N LEU A 164 -5.92 10.72 -28.10
CA LEU A 164 -7.17 11.44 -27.87
C LEU A 164 -6.95 12.60 -26.87
N PHE A 165 -6.17 12.39 -25.83
CA PHE A 165 -5.82 13.45 -24.88
C PHE A 165 -5.01 14.56 -25.56
N ALA A 166 -4.01 14.23 -26.37
CA ALA A 166 -3.23 15.21 -27.14
C ALA A 166 -4.11 16.05 -28.09
N ALA A 167 -5.04 15.38 -28.79
CA ALA A 167 -5.95 16.03 -29.72
C ALA A 167 -7.03 16.90 -29.05
N ARG A 168 -7.54 16.49 -27.88
CA ARG A 168 -8.72 17.11 -27.26
C ARG A 168 -8.52 17.67 -25.84
N GLY A 169 -7.39 17.44 -25.20
CA GLY A 169 -7.10 17.91 -23.85
C GLY A 169 -7.17 19.44 -23.71
N HIS A 170 -6.94 20.20 -24.79
CA HIS A 170 -7.08 21.65 -24.81
C HIS A 170 -8.51 22.14 -24.54
N LYS A 171 -9.54 21.30 -24.80
CA LYS A 171 -10.95 21.64 -24.57
C LYS A 171 -11.34 21.59 -23.08
N VAL A 172 -10.55 20.89 -22.26
CA VAL A 172 -10.80 20.69 -20.82
C VAL A 172 -9.84 21.50 -19.94
N ARG A 173 -9.62 22.76 -20.29
CA ARG A 173 -8.72 23.66 -19.55
C ARG A 173 -9.29 24.01 -18.18
N SER A 174 -8.41 24.06 -17.18
CA SER A 174 -8.69 24.61 -15.85
C SER A 174 -8.32 26.09 -15.81
N ARG A 175 -9.16 26.92 -15.21
CA ARG A 175 -8.73 28.27 -14.80
C ARG A 175 -7.97 28.08 -13.46
N VAL A 176 -6.64 28.18 -13.49
CA VAL A 176 -5.80 28.09 -12.30
C VAL A 176 -5.63 29.50 -11.73
N ASN A 177 -6.17 29.72 -10.54
CA ASN A 177 -5.93 30.94 -9.77
C ASN A 177 -5.76 30.57 -8.28
N ASN A 178 -4.79 29.67 -8.02
CA ASN A 178 -4.52 29.17 -6.68
C ASN A 178 -3.28 29.86 -6.12
N ALA A 179 -3.38 30.35 -4.87
CA ALA A 179 -2.20 30.82 -4.18
C ALA A 179 -1.25 29.66 -3.86
N LEU A 180 0.04 29.91 -3.81
CA LEU A 180 1.04 28.89 -3.45
C LEU A 180 0.69 28.23 -2.10
N TRP A 181 0.26 29.01 -1.12
CA TRP A 181 -0.24 28.52 0.16
C TRP A 181 -1.76 28.35 0.10
N SER A 182 -2.19 27.23 -0.45
CA SER A 182 -3.58 26.80 -0.58
C SER A 182 -3.68 25.28 -0.50
N ARG A 183 -4.84 24.76 -0.13
CA ARG A 183 -5.08 23.31 -0.11
C ARG A 183 -4.85 22.68 -1.49
N GLU A 184 -5.24 23.36 -2.55
CA GLU A 184 -5.05 22.89 -3.92
C GLU A 184 -3.57 22.70 -4.25
N SER A 185 -2.73 23.68 -3.91
CA SER A 185 -1.29 23.62 -4.21
C SER A 185 -0.59 22.50 -3.41
N LEU A 186 -0.99 22.29 -2.14
CA LEU A 186 -0.47 21.20 -1.32
C LEU A 186 -0.92 19.83 -1.85
N LEU A 187 -2.18 19.71 -2.29
CA LEU A 187 -2.67 18.48 -2.92
C LEU A 187 -2.00 18.20 -4.26
N LEU A 188 -1.69 19.24 -5.06
CA LEU A 188 -0.93 19.08 -6.30
C LEU A 188 0.48 18.58 -6.00
N ALA A 189 1.16 19.18 -5.02
CA ALA A 189 2.50 18.75 -4.61
C ALA A 189 2.51 17.29 -4.14
N ASN A 190 1.53 16.88 -3.33
CA ASN A 190 1.37 15.47 -2.93
C ASN A 190 1.11 14.55 -4.13
N ASN A 191 0.26 14.96 -5.06
CA ASN A 191 0.00 14.18 -6.26
C ASN A 191 1.25 14.00 -7.13
N VAL A 192 2.08 15.05 -7.24
CA VAL A 192 3.37 14.97 -7.96
C VAL A 192 4.31 13.99 -7.27
N LEU A 193 4.38 14.00 -5.94
CA LEU A 193 5.21 13.05 -5.18
C LEU A 193 4.71 11.60 -5.32
N LEU A 194 3.39 11.37 -5.32
CA LEU A 194 2.81 10.04 -5.57
C LEU A 194 3.12 9.53 -6.98
N VAL A 195 3.05 10.41 -7.98
CA VAL A 195 3.42 10.06 -9.37
C VAL A 195 4.93 9.83 -9.49
N ALA A 196 5.76 10.62 -8.80
CA ALA A 196 7.20 10.40 -8.77
C ALA A 196 7.54 9.05 -8.11
N ALA A 197 6.88 8.71 -7.00
CA ALA A 197 7.03 7.40 -6.35
C ALA A 197 6.62 6.25 -7.30
N MET A 198 5.50 6.40 -8.00
CA MET A 198 5.07 5.44 -9.01
C MET A 198 6.11 5.29 -10.14
N LEU A 199 6.69 6.39 -10.64
CA LEU A 199 7.72 6.34 -11.67
C LEU A 199 9.00 5.65 -11.20
N VAL A 200 9.41 5.86 -9.94
CA VAL A 200 10.55 5.14 -9.35
C VAL A 200 10.27 3.63 -9.31
N VAL A 201 9.08 3.22 -8.87
CA VAL A 201 8.68 1.81 -8.86
C VAL A 201 8.61 1.23 -10.26
N LEU A 202 8.02 1.97 -11.22
CA LEU A 202 7.91 1.57 -12.62
C LEU A 202 9.30 1.35 -13.26
N LEU A 203 10.18 2.35 -13.13
CA LEU A 203 11.52 2.29 -13.71
C LEU A 203 12.36 1.19 -13.06
N GLY A 204 12.34 1.09 -11.73
CA GLY A 204 13.06 0.04 -11.00
C GLY A 204 12.58 -1.36 -11.37
N THR A 205 11.29 -1.52 -11.65
CA THR A 205 10.70 -2.83 -12.04
C THR A 205 11.00 -3.18 -13.49
N LEU A 206 10.92 -2.21 -14.42
CA LEU A 206 11.08 -2.48 -15.86
C LEU A 206 12.53 -2.41 -16.33
N LEU A 207 13.40 -1.66 -15.67
CA LEU A 207 14.78 -1.46 -16.13
C LEU A 207 15.56 -2.78 -16.26
N PRO A 208 15.51 -3.73 -15.32
CA PRO A 208 16.16 -5.03 -15.48
C PRO A 208 15.69 -5.79 -16.71
N LEU A 209 14.38 -5.71 -16.98
CA LEU A 209 13.75 -6.35 -18.12
C LEU A 209 14.26 -5.76 -19.45
N VAL A 210 14.18 -4.44 -19.58
CA VAL A 210 14.62 -3.71 -20.78
C VAL A 210 16.11 -3.94 -21.02
N HIS A 211 16.93 -3.87 -19.98
CA HIS A 211 18.39 -4.10 -20.05
C HIS A 211 18.71 -5.49 -20.61
N LYS A 212 18.02 -6.53 -20.12
CA LYS A 212 18.17 -7.90 -20.61
C LYS A 212 17.72 -8.05 -22.08
N GLN A 213 16.59 -7.44 -22.44
CA GLN A 213 16.05 -7.53 -23.82
C GLN A 213 16.93 -6.81 -24.85
N LEU A 214 17.64 -5.76 -24.44
CA LEU A 214 18.59 -5.05 -25.30
C LEU A 214 19.96 -5.76 -25.40
N GLY A 215 20.14 -6.94 -24.79
CA GLY A 215 21.39 -7.67 -24.81
C GLY A 215 22.53 -7.04 -24.00
N LEU A 216 22.21 -6.11 -23.08
CA LEU A 216 23.19 -5.41 -22.24
C LEU A 216 23.60 -6.21 -20.99
N GLY A 217 23.13 -7.45 -20.87
CA GLY A 217 23.36 -8.32 -19.72
C GLY A 217 22.20 -8.29 -18.72
N SER A 218 22.38 -8.96 -17.58
CA SER A 218 21.39 -8.99 -16.49
C SER A 218 21.81 -8.04 -15.37
N ILE A 219 20.89 -7.18 -14.95
CA ILE A 219 21.01 -6.35 -13.76
C ILE A 219 19.90 -6.72 -12.78
N SER A 220 20.14 -6.53 -11.48
CA SER A 220 19.14 -6.71 -10.43
C SER A 220 18.91 -5.41 -9.69
N ILE A 221 17.67 -5.00 -9.58
CA ILE A 221 17.24 -3.86 -8.76
C ILE A 221 16.35 -4.43 -7.67
N GLY A 222 16.85 -4.41 -6.44
CA GLY A 222 16.19 -5.04 -5.31
C GLY A 222 15.75 -4.05 -4.22
N GLU A 223 15.40 -4.61 -3.09
CA GLU A 223 14.89 -3.92 -1.91
C GLU A 223 15.69 -2.68 -1.49
N PRO A 224 17.04 -2.66 -1.44
CA PRO A 224 17.77 -1.48 -0.99
C PRO A 224 17.51 -0.24 -1.86
N PHE A 225 17.38 -0.41 -3.18
CA PHE A 225 17.07 0.68 -4.09
C PHE A 225 15.67 1.25 -3.81
N PHE A 226 14.65 0.38 -3.78
CA PHE A 226 13.27 0.80 -3.59
C PHE A 226 13.07 1.43 -2.21
N ASN A 227 13.60 0.81 -1.15
CA ASN A 227 13.49 1.33 0.22
C ASN A 227 14.13 2.72 0.34
N THR A 228 15.32 2.93 -0.26
CA THR A 228 15.99 4.22 -0.21
C THR A 228 15.20 5.29 -0.97
N MET A 229 14.88 5.05 -2.24
CA MET A 229 14.19 6.02 -3.08
C MET A 229 12.79 6.35 -2.55
N PHE A 230 12.05 5.32 -2.10
CA PHE A 230 10.71 5.50 -1.58
C PHE A 230 10.72 6.28 -0.27
N THR A 231 11.65 5.99 0.64
CA THR A 231 11.78 6.71 1.92
C THR A 231 12.00 8.21 1.68
N TRP A 232 12.92 8.59 0.80
CA TRP A 232 13.18 10.02 0.53
C TRP A 232 11.98 10.75 -0.10
N LEU A 233 11.19 10.09 -0.93
CA LEU A 233 9.96 10.64 -1.49
C LEU A 233 8.85 10.75 -0.44
N MET A 234 8.80 9.81 0.52
CA MET A 234 7.77 9.80 1.55
C MET A 234 7.97 10.85 2.64
N VAL A 235 9.18 11.35 2.87
CA VAL A 235 9.42 12.44 3.83
C VAL A 235 8.67 13.72 3.45
N PRO A 236 8.89 14.34 2.26
CA PRO A 236 8.13 15.52 1.87
C PRO A 236 6.63 15.23 1.70
N PHE A 237 6.27 14.02 1.25
CA PHE A 237 4.88 13.59 1.16
C PHE A 237 4.18 13.63 2.53
N ALA A 238 4.78 13.03 3.56
CA ALA A 238 4.23 13.01 4.91
C ALA A 238 4.09 14.42 5.51
N LEU A 239 5.08 15.28 5.27
CA LEU A 239 5.03 16.69 5.70
C LEU A 239 3.83 17.43 5.09
N LEU A 240 3.63 17.30 3.79
CA LEU A 240 2.52 17.92 3.09
C LEU A 240 1.17 17.30 3.47
N LEU A 241 1.12 15.98 3.68
CA LEU A 241 -0.08 15.26 4.06
C LEU A 241 -0.59 15.71 5.42
N GLY A 242 0.29 15.87 6.40
CA GLY A 242 -0.09 16.36 7.73
C GLY A 242 -0.64 17.80 7.70
N VAL A 243 -0.04 18.67 6.89
CA VAL A 243 -0.44 20.09 6.81
C VAL A 243 -1.66 20.32 5.93
N GLY A 244 -1.83 19.54 4.86
CA GLY A 244 -2.86 19.75 3.83
C GLY A 244 -4.28 19.94 4.35
N PRO A 245 -4.80 19.08 5.26
CA PRO A 245 -6.14 19.22 5.83
C PRO A 245 -6.39 20.51 6.61
N LEU A 246 -5.34 21.11 7.18
CA LEU A 246 -5.41 22.33 7.97
C LEU A 246 -5.54 23.59 7.12
N VAL A 247 -5.06 23.55 5.88
CA VAL A 247 -5.03 24.70 4.96
C VAL A 247 -6.37 24.86 4.23
N ARG A 248 -6.80 26.10 4.02
CA ARG A 248 -8.06 26.45 3.33
C ARG A 248 -7.91 26.38 1.81
N TRP A 249 -9.03 26.21 1.15
CA TRP A 249 -9.13 26.31 -0.30
C TRP A 249 -8.86 27.74 -0.80
N GLY A 250 -8.21 27.87 -1.95
CA GLY A 250 -7.94 29.10 -2.65
C GLY A 250 -6.74 29.89 -2.12
N ARG A 251 -6.80 30.36 -0.90
CA ARG A 251 -5.72 31.10 -0.23
C ARG A 251 -5.84 30.97 1.29
N ASP A 252 -4.73 30.73 1.95
CA ASP A 252 -4.63 30.79 3.40
C ASP A 252 -3.36 31.54 3.85
N ARG A 253 -3.20 31.72 5.16
CA ARG A 253 -2.04 32.38 5.79
C ARG A 253 -1.36 31.42 6.75
N PRO A 254 -0.06 31.09 6.56
CA PRO A 254 0.68 30.16 7.45
C PRO A 254 0.63 30.55 8.93
N ARG A 255 0.59 31.85 9.20
CA ARG A 255 0.56 32.36 10.59
C ARG A 255 -0.61 31.84 11.44
N LYS A 256 -1.74 31.46 10.80
CA LYS A 256 -2.93 30.96 11.53
C LYS A 256 -2.73 29.60 12.18
N ILE A 257 -1.91 28.76 11.57
CA ILE A 257 -1.64 27.41 12.04
C ILE A 257 -0.25 27.24 12.65
N ARG A 258 0.55 28.32 12.69
CA ARG A 258 1.94 28.30 13.14
C ARG A 258 2.12 27.66 14.52
N ASN A 259 1.33 28.09 15.52
CA ASN A 259 1.46 27.56 16.89
C ASN A 259 1.12 26.07 16.94
N LEU A 260 0.09 25.63 16.18
CA LEU A 260 -0.26 24.23 16.06
C LEU A 260 0.88 23.43 15.43
N LEU A 261 1.50 23.96 14.37
CA LEU A 261 2.64 23.29 13.71
C LEU A 261 3.85 23.18 14.65
N ILE A 262 4.12 24.20 15.48
CA ILE A 262 5.21 24.15 16.48
C ILE A 262 4.92 23.07 17.53
N ILE A 263 3.70 23.03 18.06
CA ILE A 263 3.31 22.00 19.05
C ILE A 263 3.39 20.61 18.41
N ALA A 264 2.88 20.43 17.20
CA ALA A 264 2.95 19.18 16.49
C ALA A 264 4.39 18.75 16.20
N PHE A 265 5.27 19.68 15.84
CA PHE A 265 6.68 19.40 15.61
C PHE A 265 7.38 18.92 16.89
N ILE A 266 7.16 19.61 18.02
CA ILE A 266 7.73 19.22 19.32
C ILE A 266 7.18 17.85 19.75
N SER A 267 5.87 17.65 19.65
CA SER A 267 5.23 16.35 19.98
C SER A 267 5.78 15.22 19.11
N THR A 268 5.93 15.47 17.81
CA THR A 268 6.51 14.52 16.87
C THR A 268 7.94 14.16 17.25
N LEU A 269 8.78 15.14 17.55
CA LEU A 269 10.17 14.91 17.97
C LEU A 269 10.25 14.08 19.25
N VAL A 270 9.45 14.43 20.25
CA VAL A 270 9.40 13.68 21.52
C VAL A 270 8.93 12.24 21.29
N LEU A 271 7.81 12.05 20.59
CA LEU A 271 7.25 10.72 20.36
C LEU A 271 8.16 9.83 19.50
N SER A 272 8.79 10.40 18.47
CA SER A 272 9.67 9.62 17.58
C SER A 272 10.95 9.14 18.26
N LEU A 273 11.39 9.80 19.32
CA LEU A 273 12.54 9.38 20.15
C LEU A 273 12.11 8.46 21.30
N LEU A 274 10.97 8.77 21.92
CA LEU A 274 10.48 8.05 23.10
C LEU A 274 9.98 6.64 22.76
N LEU A 275 9.22 6.48 21.67
CA LEU A 275 8.62 5.18 21.34
C LEU A 275 9.65 4.07 21.07
N PRO A 276 10.74 4.26 20.29
CA PRO A 276 11.75 3.22 20.13
C PRO A 276 12.44 2.85 21.44
N TRP A 277 12.69 3.85 22.27
CA TRP A 277 13.31 3.62 23.59
C TRP A 277 12.40 2.81 24.53
N LEU A 278 11.09 3.06 24.51
CA LEU A 278 10.13 2.34 25.36
C LEU A 278 9.94 0.88 24.96
N PHE A 279 9.93 0.58 23.64
CA PHE A 279 9.59 -0.76 23.16
C PHE A 279 10.80 -1.62 22.85
N GLU A 280 11.92 -1.04 22.40
CA GLU A 280 13.08 -1.80 21.92
C GLU A 280 14.38 -1.45 22.67
N SER A 281 14.32 -0.54 23.65
CA SER A 281 15.47 -0.07 24.44
C SER A 281 16.66 0.45 23.61
N LYS A 282 16.47 0.63 22.31
CA LYS A 282 17.47 1.13 21.35
C LYS A 282 16.81 2.17 20.44
N VAL A 283 17.61 3.14 19.99
CA VAL A 283 17.13 4.17 19.07
C VAL A 283 17.88 4.06 17.74
N VAL A 284 17.17 3.69 16.68
CA VAL A 284 17.70 3.58 15.32
C VAL A 284 17.23 4.78 14.52
N ALA A 285 18.14 5.45 13.81
CA ALA A 285 17.84 6.71 13.09
C ALA A 285 16.71 6.55 12.04
N MET A 286 16.67 5.45 11.31
CA MET A 286 15.63 5.19 10.31
C MET A 286 14.27 4.95 10.96
N THR A 287 14.22 4.32 12.14
CA THR A 287 12.96 4.20 12.91
C THR A 287 12.49 5.55 13.38
N VAL A 288 13.39 6.41 13.90
CA VAL A 288 13.03 7.77 14.29
C VAL A 288 12.47 8.55 13.12
N LEU A 289 13.06 8.45 11.94
CA LEU A 289 12.54 9.08 10.72
C LEU A 289 11.13 8.57 10.36
N GLY A 290 10.93 7.25 10.36
CA GLY A 290 9.61 6.65 10.10
C GLY A 290 8.57 7.09 11.12
N LEU A 291 8.91 7.04 12.41
CA LEU A 291 8.03 7.49 13.48
C LEU A 291 7.77 9.00 13.44
N ALA A 292 8.76 9.81 13.05
CA ALA A 292 8.54 11.23 12.85
C ALA A 292 7.50 11.49 11.75
N MET A 293 7.54 10.77 10.64
CA MET A 293 6.51 10.85 9.59
C MET A 293 5.13 10.42 10.13
N ALA A 294 5.05 9.28 10.81
CA ALA A 294 3.81 8.75 11.35
C ALA A 294 3.20 9.66 12.41
N CYS A 295 4.00 10.09 13.39
CA CYS A 295 3.55 10.97 14.46
C CYS A 295 3.13 12.35 13.93
N TRP A 296 3.85 12.92 12.95
CA TRP A 296 3.46 14.15 12.28
C TRP A 296 2.08 14.06 11.66
N ILE A 297 1.81 13.02 10.89
CA ILE A 297 0.51 12.78 10.27
C ILE A 297 -0.57 12.60 11.35
N ALA A 298 -0.32 11.73 12.34
CA ALA A 298 -1.31 11.39 13.36
C ALA A 298 -1.64 12.59 14.26
N VAL A 299 -0.63 13.31 14.78
CA VAL A 299 -0.83 14.47 15.66
C VAL A 299 -1.63 15.56 14.95
N LEU A 300 -1.29 15.87 13.69
CA LEU A 300 -1.99 16.92 12.95
C LEU A 300 -3.41 16.48 12.54
N ALA A 301 -3.64 15.21 12.18
CA ALA A 301 -4.97 14.70 11.88
C ALA A 301 -5.89 14.72 13.12
N ILE A 302 -5.37 14.30 14.29
CA ILE A 302 -6.11 14.31 15.56
C ILE A 302 -6.37 15.76 16.01
N ALA A 303 -5.37 16.64 15.94
CA ALA A 303 -5.53 18.04 16.31
C ALA A 303 -6.55 18.78 15.43
N GLU A 304 -6.55 18.54 14.12
CA GLU A 304 -7.55 19.09 13.20
C GLU A 304 -8.95 18.60 13.54
N ALA A 305 -9.10 17.30 13.81
CA ALA A 305 -10.37 16.72 14.21
C ALA A 305 -10.87 17.30 15.54
N ALA A 306 -10.00 17.41 16.54
CA ALA A 306 -10.33 18.01 17.83
C ALA A 306 -10.77 19.49 17.70
N LEU A 307 -10.05 20.26 16.88
CA LEU A 307 -10.41 21.67 16.61
C LEU A 307 -11.74 21.81 15.89
N ARG A 308 -12.11 20.88 15.00
CA ARG A 308 -13.45 20.90 14.37
C ARG A 308 -14.57 20.58 15.34
N ILE A 309 -14.36 19.57 16.17
CA ILE A 309 -15.33 19.17 17.19
C ILE A 309 -15.54 20.34 18.18
N SER A 310 -14.45 20.92 18.70
CA SER A 310 -14.52 22.03 19.67
C SER A 310 -15.20 23.28 19.13
N ARG A 311 -15.13 23.51 17.80
CA ARG A 311 -15.80 24.62 17.12
C ARG A 311 -17.25 24.32 16.70
N GLY A 312 -17.77 23.13 17.01
CA GLY A 312 -19.10 22.70 16.58
C GLY A 312 -19.26 22.61 15.05
N THR A 313 -18.16 22.47 14.30
CA THR A 313 -18.20 22.41 12.83
C THR A 313 -18.81 21.07 12.40
N LYS A 314 -19.89 21.14 11.59
CA LYS A 314 -20.51 19.93 11.03
C LYS A 314 -19.50 19.12 10.22
N THR A 315 -19.36 17.85 10.55
CA THR A 315 -18.50 16.89 9.86
C THR A 315 -19.32 15.96 8.98
N THR A 316 -18.73 15.44 7.93
CA THR A 316 -19.35 14.51 6.97
C THR A 316 -18.69 13.13 7.07
N PHE A 317 -19.30 12.10 6.50
CA PHE A 317 -18.67 10.79 6.40
C PHE A 317 -17.33 10.86 5.63
N SER A 318 -17.26 11.63 4.55
CA SER A 318 -16.00 11.82 3.81
C SER A 318 -14.92 12.50 4.65
N TYR A 319 -15.29 13.36 5.59
CA TYR A 319 -14.30 13.95 6.51
C TYR A 319 -13.71 12.90 7.44
N TRP A 320 -14.56 12.11 8.11
CA TRP A 320 -14.10 11.04 9.00
C TRP A 320 -13.37 9.92 8.24
N GLY A 321 -13.81 9.63 7.00
CA GLY A 321 -13.11 8.71 6.11
C GLY A 321 -11.69 9.18 5.78
N MET A 322 -11.51 10.46 5.50
CA MET A 322 -10.18 11.06 5.31
C MET A 322 -9.32 10.92 6.58
N VAL A 323 -9.85 11.26 7.75
CA VAL A 323 -9.12 11.14 9.03
C VAL A 323 -8.71 9.68 9.28
N ALA A 324 -9.64 8.73 9.10
CA ALA A 324 -9.35 7.31 9.28
C ALA A 324 -8.27 6.81 8.29
N ALA A 325 -8.32 7.22 7.02
CA ALA A 325 -7.34 6.82 6.02
C ALA A 325 -5.94 7.40 6.32
N HIS A 326 -5.85 8.66 6.75
CA HIS A 326 -4.57 9.28 7.10
C HIS A 326 -3.98 8.67 8.39
N LEU A 327 -4.81 8.39 9.40
CA LEU A 327 -4.38 7.65 10.59
C LEU A 327 -3.97 6.23 10.26
N GLY A 328 -4.69 5.57 9.34
CA GLY A 328 -4.32 4.24 8.84
C GLY A 328 -2.94 4.23 8.21
N LEU A 329 -2.62 5.22 7.38
CA LEU A 329 -1.28 5.37 6.81
C LEU A 329 -0.21 5.58 7.92
N ALA A 330 -0.50 6.40 8.93
CA ALA A 330 0.41 6.60 10.05
C ALA A 330 0.66 5.28 10.81
N VAL A 331 -0.39 4.49 11.06
CA VAL A 331 -0.29 3.17 11.69
C VAL A 331 0.55 2.19 10.84
N THR A 332 0.34 2.17 9.52
CA THR A 332 1.19 1.37 8.59
C THR A 332 2.65 1.78 8.69
N ILE A 333 2.96 3.10 8.69
CA ILE A 333 4.35 3.59 8.79
C ILE A 333 4.99 3.19 10.12
N VAL A 334 4.24 3.21 11.25
CA VAL A 334 4.74 2.70 12.54
C VAL A 334 5.12 1.23 12.42
N GLY A 335 4.25 0.40 11.86
CA GLY A 335 4.52 -1.02 11.65
C GLY A 335 5.78 -1.26 10.81
N ILE A 336 5.92 -0.54 9.70
CA ILE A 336 7.10 -0.63 8.83
C ILE A 336 8.37 -0.19 9.58
N ALA A 337 8.32 0.95 10.28
CA ALA A 337 9.48 1.52 10.96
C ALA A 337 10.02 0.58 12.04
N PHE A 338 9.16 -0.05 12.82
CA PHE A 338 9.59 -1.03 13.82
C PHE A 338 10.00 -2.35 13.18
N SER A 339 9.15 -2.94 12.34
CA SER A 339 9.41 -4.24 11.75
C SER A 339 10.69 -4.26 10.90
N GLN A 340 10.97 -3.21 10.13
CA GLN A 340 12.16 -3.17 9.28
C GLN A 340 13.47 -3.01 10.04
N ASN A 341 13.47 -2.34 11.19
CA ASN A 341 14.70 -1.98 11.87
C ASN A 341 14.99 -2.80 13.14
N TYR A 342 13.99 -3.47 13.72
CA TYR A 342 14.16 -4.25 14.95
C TYR A 342 13.78 -5.73 14.81
N SER A 343 13.41 -6.19 13.61
CA SER A 343 13.26 -7.62 13.38
C SER A 343 14.59 -8.34 13.58
N VAL A 344 14.53 -9.48 14.24
CA VAL A 344 15.67 -10.38 14.40
C VAL A 344 15.35 -11.69 13.71
N GLU A 345 16.25 -12.12 12.84
CA GLU A 345 16.21 -13.38 12.11
C GLU A 345 17.33 -14.30 12.56
N ARG A 346 17.02 -15.59 12.71
CA ARG A 346 18.01 -16.65 12.95
C ARG A 346 17.68 -17.86 12.07
N ASP A 347 18.52 -18.09 11.07
CA ASP A 347 18.54 -19.35 10.33
C ASP A 347 19.49 -20.31 11.03
N VAL A 348 18.95 -21.38 11.58
CA VAL A 348 19.69 -22.29 12.47
C VAL A 348 19.43 -23.74 12.11
N ARG A 349 20.46 -24.58 12.35
CA ARG A 349 20.32 -26.01 12.36
C ARG A 349 19.94 -26.45 13.78
N MET A 350 18.83 -27.16 13.94
CA MET A 350 18.34 -27.58 15.24
C MET A 350 18.06 -29.10 15.29
N LYS A 351 18.44 -29.72 16.38
CA LYS A 351 18.04 -31.07 16.77
C LYS A 351 17.10 -31.02 17.97
N SER A 352 16.43 -32.13 18.26
CA SER A 352 15.64 -32.27 19.48
C SER A 352 16.45 -31.89 20.72
N GLY A 353 15.92 -30.95 21.52
CA GLY A 353 16.56 -30.37 22.69
C GLY A 353 17.37 -29.12 22.48
N ASP A 354 17.71 -28.76 21.24
CA ASP A 354 18.45 -27.54 20.94
C ASP A 354 17.61 -26.30 21.20
N SER A 355 18.24 -25.21 21.65
CA SER A 355 17.59 -23.95 21.96
C SER A 355 18.34 -22.77 21.40
N VAL A 356 17.60 -21.74 21.01
CA VAL A 356 18.12 -20.46 20.49
C VAL A 356 17.43 -19.29 21.19
N ASP A 357 18.22 -18.34 21.65
CA ASP A 357 17.71 -17.13 22.29
C ASP A 357 17.60 -15.98 21.26
N ILE A 358 16.42 -15.36 21.20
CA ILE A 358 16.12 -14.17 20.40
C ILE A 358 15.40 -13.17 21.32
N HIS A 359 16.03 -12.02 21.57
CA HIS A 359 15.57 -11.07 22.58
C HIS A 359 15.41 -11.76 23.96
N GLU A 360 14.27 -11.59 24.57
CA GLU A 360 13.87 -12.21 25.86
C GLU A 360 13.24 -13.60 25.70
N TYR A 361 13.17 -14.12 24.46
CA TYR A 361 12.52 -15.39 24.15
C TYR A 361 13.54 -16.47 23.84
N ARG A 362 13.33 -17.66 24.44
CA ARG A 362 14.09 -18.87 24.14
C ARG A 362 13.21 -19.84 23.36
N PHE A 363 13.65 -20.17 22.15
CA PHE A 363 13.01 -21.14 21.26
C PHE A 363 13.71 -22.49 21.45
N THR A 364 12.96 -23.52 21.86
CA THR A 364 13.47 -24.88 22.07
C THR A 364 12.81 -25.83 21.10
N PHE A 365 13.60 -26.44 20.22
CA PHE A 365 13.12 -27.43 19.27
C PHE A 365 12.91 -28.76 19.97
N ARG A 366 11.70 -29.34 19.93
CA ARG A 366 11.35 -30.56 20.65
C ARG A 366 11.40 -31.77 19.75
N ASP A 367 10.53 -31.84 18.75
CA ASP A 367 10.38 -32.97 17.83
C ASP A 367 9.80 -32.52 16.50
N VAL A 368 9.87 -33.41 15.50
CA VAL A 368 9.09 -33.34 14.27
C VAL A 368 8.29 -34.61 14.15
N LYS A 369 6.99 -34.49 13.91
CA LYS A 369 6.08 -35.61 13.70
C LYS A 369 5.56 -35.59 12.26
N GLU A 370 5.55 -36.77 11.63
CA GLU A 370 4.84 -36.94 10.39
C GLU A 370 3.33 -36.87 10.60
N VAL A 371 2.64 -36.09 9.84
CA VAL A 371 1.19 -35.90 9.87
C VAL A 371 0.64 -36.01 8.46
N THR A 372 -0.50 -36.64 8.32
CA THR A 372 -1.26 -36.72 7.05
C THR A 372 -2.58 -36.00 7.20
N GLY A 373 -2.77 -34.96 6.38
CA GLY A 373 -4.02 -34.21 6.27
C GLY A 373 -4.92 -34.73 5.15
N PRO A 374 -6.06 -34.09 4.89
CA PRO A 374 -7.03 -34.52 3.90
C PRO A 374 -6.47 -34.59 2.46
N ASN A 375 -5.54 -33.71 2.11
CA ASN A 375 -4.97 -33.56 0.75
C ASN A 375 -3.46 -33.29 0.75
N TRP A 376 -2.79 -33.46 1.90
CA TRP A 376 -1.36 -33.25 2.08
C TRP A 376 -0.78 -34.26 3.10
N ARG A 377 0.53 -34.42 3.05
CA ARG A 377 1.35 -35.11 4.05
C ARG A 377 2.57 -34.25 4.37
N GLY A 378 3.11 -34.35 5.56
CA GLY A 378 4.31 -33.57 5.90
C GLY A 378 4.74 -33.67 7.34
N GLY A 379 5.76 -32.90 7.70
CA GLY A 379 6.31 -32.82 9.05
C GLY A 379 5.75 -31.63 9.81
N VAL A 380 5.42 -31.83 11.08
CA VAL A 380 5.03 -30.78 12.03
C VAL A 380 6.09 -30.69 13.12
N ALA A 381 6.82 -29.59 13.15
CA ALA A 381 7.81 -29.32 14.20
C ALA A 381 7.12 -28.70 15.42
N THR A 382 7.46 -29.20 16.60
CA THR A 382 7.03 -28.64 17.88
C THR A 382 8.15 -27.79 18.47
N ILE A 383 7.95 -26.47 18.58
CA ILE A 383 8.93 -25.52 19.12
C ILE A 383 8.33 -24.84 20.34
N GLY A 384 8.87 -25.16 21.52
CA GLY A 384 8.48 -24.50 22.76
C GLY A 384 9.15 -23.14 22.89
N VAL A 385 8.39 -22.11 23.25
CA VAL A 385 8.92 -20.77 23.51
C VAL A 385 8.73 -20.42 24.98
N THR A 386 9.81 -19.95 25.59
CA THR A 386 9.80 -19.46 26.98
C THR A 386 10.30 -18.03 27.03
N ARG A 387 9.79 -17.25 27.98
CA ARG A 387 10.22 -15.90 28.31
C ARG A 387 10.63 -15.84 29.76
N ASP A 388 11.84 -15.40 30.06
CA ASP A 388 12.39 -15.37 31.44
C ASP A 388 12.22 -16.70 32.18
N GLY A 389 12.39 -17.83 31.47
CA GLY A 389 12.25 -19.18 32.01
C GLY A 389 10.81 -19.66 32.21
N LYS A 390 9.80 -18.86 31.92
CA LYS A 390 8.38 -19.25 31.99
C LYS A 390 7.85 -19.60 30.60
N PRO A 391 6.95 -20.60 30.49
CA PRO A 391 6.31 -20.95 29.24
C PRO A 391 5.53 -19.75 28.70
N GLU A 392 5.77 -19.37 27.42
CA GLU A 392 5.04 -18.32 26.71
C GLU A 392 4.05 -18.96 25.73
N THR A 393 4.55 -19.76 24.78
CA THR A 393 3.73 -20.39 23.74
C THR A 393 4.40 -21.65 23.20
N VAL A 394 3.67 -22.40 22.36
CA VAL A 394 4.20 -23.51 21.56
C VAL A 394 3.86 -23.26 20.11
N LEU A 395 4.88 -23.26 19.25
CA LEU A 395 4.76 -23.06 17.81
C LEU A 395 4.78 -24.42 17.10
N TYR A 396 3.85 -24.61 16.15
CA TYR A 396 3.74 -25.82 15.34
C TYR A 396 4.04 -25.42 13.88
N ALA A 397 5.31 -25.43 13.50
CA ALA A 397 5.73 -25.11 12.14
C ALA A 397 5.62 -26.34 11.25
N GLU A 398 4.97 -26.21 10.10
CA GLU A 398 4.69 -27.34 9.24
C GLU A 398 5.38 -27.20 7.88
N LYS A 399 5.74 -28.36 7.32
CA LYS A 399 6.16 -28.48 5.93
C LYS A 399 5.28 -29.51 5.24
N ARG A 400 4.40 -29.04 4.36
CA ARG A 400 3.34 -29.82 3.73
C ARG A 400 3.69 -30.14 2.27
N TYR A 401 3.50 -31.38 1.88
CA TYR A 401 3.51 -31.82 0.50
C TYR A 401 2.07 -32.02 0.04
N TYR A 402 1.59 -31.19 -0.86
CA TYR A 402 0.23 -31.27 -1.38
C TYR A 402 0.15 -32.27 -2.53
N ASN A 403 -0.66 -33.34 -2.36
CA ASN A 403 -0.77 -34.46 -3.29
C ASN A 403 -1.21 -34.05 -4.70
N THR A 404 -2.11 -33.06 -4.81
CA THR A 404 -2.66 -32.60 -6.10
C THR A 404 -1.71 -31.62 -6.81
N ALA A 405 -1.07 -30.75 -6.08
CA ALA A 405 -0.17 -29.75 -6.65
C ALA A 405 1.24 -30.29 -6.92
N GLY A 406 1.63 -31.42 -6.26
CA GLY A 406 2.97 -31.99 -6.36
C GLY A 406 4.07 -31.08 -5.81
N SER A 407 3.74 -30.14 -4.93
CA SER A 407 4.65 -29.12 -4.41
C SER A 407 4.73 -29.14 -2.89
N MET A 408 5.92 -28.79 -2.38
CA MET A 408 6.13 -28.54 -0.96
C MET A 408 5.74 -27.09 -0.64
N MET A 409 5.02 -26.90 0.47
CA MET A 409 4.69 -25.60 1.04
C MET A 409 5.13 -25.54 2.49
N THR A 410 5.57 -24.39 2.92
CA THR A 410 5.91 -24.09 4.31
C THR A 410 4.71 -23.40 4.96
N GLU A 411 4.23 -23.96 6.06
CA GLU A 411 3.20 -23.33 6.90
C GLU A 411 3.90 -22.81 8.15
N ALA A 412 4.09 -21.52 8.21
CA ALA A 412 4.77 -20.89 9.32
C ALA A 412 3.92 -20.94 10.59
N ALA A 413 4.54 -21.21 11.71
CA ALA A 413 3.90 -21.09 13.03
C ALA A 413 4.12 -19.66 13.55
N ILE A 414 3.05 -18.99 13.91
CA ILE A 414 3.09 -17.58 14.32
C ILE A 414 2.30 -17.38 15.61
N ASP A 415 2.98 -16.95 16.65
CA ASP A 415 2.35 -16.43 17.86
C ASP A 415 2.26 -14.90 17.75
N GLY A 416 1.08 -14.44 17.34
CA GLY A 416 0.83 -13.05 16.99
C GLY A 416 0.32 -12.22 18.15
N GLY A 417 1.02 -11.11 18.43
CA GLY A 417 0.66 -10.13 19.46
C GLY A 417 0.41 -8.73 18.89
N ILE A 418 0.03 -7.80 19.76
CA ILE A 418 -0.18 -6.39 19.39
C ILE A 418 1.17 -5.71 19.10
N THR A 419 2.20 -6.05 19.85
CA THR A 419 3.52 -5.40 19.77
C THR A 419 4.57 -6.24 19.08
N ARG A 420 4.35 -7.56 18.95
CA ARG A 420 5.32 -8.46 18.31
C ARG A 420 4.65 -9.73 17.77
N ASP A 421 5.29 -10.34 16.78
CA ASP A 421 5.04 -11.73 16.39
C ASP A 421 6.31 -12.55 16.68
N LEU A 422 6.12 -13.76 17.23
CA LEU A 422 7.12 -14.81 17.28
C LEU A 422 6.81 -15.78 16.15
N TYR A 423 7.80 -16.02 15.30
CA TYR A 423 7.58 -16.73 14.06
C TYR A 423 8.59 -17.87 13.92
N ALA A 424 8.13 -19.03 13.49
CA ALA A 424 8.99 -20.17 13.17
C ALA A 424 8.57 -20.79 11.84
N ALA A 425 9.54 -21.09 10.99
CA ALA A 425 9.33 -21.83 9.75
C ALA A 425 10.25 -23.06 9.71
N LEU A 426 9.68 -24.21 9.32
CA LEU A 426 10.40 -25.46 9.17
C LEU A 426 10.96 -25.55 7.75
N GLY A 427 12.28 -25.70 7.64
CA GLY A 427 13.00 -25.91 6.39
C GLY A 427 13.15 -27.37 6.00
N GLU A 428 14.31 -27.72 5.43
CA GLU A 428 14.63 -29.09 5.02
C GLU A 428 15.20 -29.90 6.19
N GLU A 429 14.97 -31.20 6.14
CA GLU A 429 15.68 -32.14 6.99
C GLU A 429 17.16 -32.22 6.55
N LEU A 430 18.05 -32.11 7.52
CA LEU A 430 19.49 -32.13 7.33
C LEU A 430 20.06 -33.47 7.86
N GLU A 431 21.34 -33.69 7.61
CA GLU A 431 22.02 -34.88 8.09
C GLU A 431 21.91 -35.06 9.61
N ASN A 432 21.88 -36.31 10.06
CA ASN A 432 21.83 -36.72 11.49
C ASN A 432 20.55 -36.28 12.24
N GLY A 433 19.39 -36.22 11.56
CA GLY A 433 18.09 -35.91 12.16
C GLY A 433 17.98 -34.45 12.65
N ALA A 434 18.81 -33.57 12.14
CA ALA A 434 18.66 -32.12 12.35
C ALA A 434 17.75 -31.50 11.28
N TRP A 435 17.18 -30.37 11.59
CA TRP A 435 16.34 -29.60 10.68
C TRP A 435 16.86 -28.18 10.51
N ALA A 436 16.73 -27.63 9.32
CA ALA A 436 16.86 -26.20 9.11
C ALA A 436 15.62 -25.50 9.70
N VAL A 437 15.82 -24.54 10.56
CA VAL A 437 14.72 -23.82 11.22
C VAL A 437 15.00 -22.34 11.11
N ARG A 438 13.99 -21.60 10.66
CA ARG A 438 14.04 -20.14 10.59
C ARG A 438 13.18 -19.55 11.67
N LEU A 439 13.75 -18.73 12.53
CA LEU A 439 13.10 -18.13 13.69
C LEU A 439 13.15 -16.61 13.59
N TYR A 440 12.03 -15.96 13.90
CA TYR A 440 11.97 -14.50 13.90
C TYR A 440 11.32 -13.95 15.17
N TYR A 441 11.81 -12.79 15.56
CA TYR A 441 11.09 -11.79 16.34
C TYR A 441 10.71 -10.62 15.41
N LYS A 442 9.42 -10.32 15.28
CA LYS A 442 8.90 -9.29 14.37
C LYS A 442 8.08 -8.24 15.14
N PRO A 443 8.67 -7.09 15.52
CA PRO A 443 7.93 -6.09 16.27
C PRO A 443 6.95 -5.33 15.36
N PHE A 444 5.76 -5.08 15.87
CA PHE A 444 4.70 -4.27 15.26
C PHE A 444 4.30 -4.65 13.82
N VAL A 445 4.66 -5.81 13.32
CA VAL A 445 4.38 -6.21 11.92
C VAL A 445 2.89 -6.17 11.60
N ARG A 446 2.01 -6.53 12.54
CA ARG A 446 0.55 -6.50 12.36
C ARG A 446 -0.03 -5.12 12.16
N TRP A 447 0.69 -4.08 12.60
CA TRP A 447 0.27 -2.69 12.40
C TRP A 447 0.29 -2.27 10.94
N ILE A 448 1.12 -2.92 10.10
CA ILE A 448 1.15 -2.69 8.65
C ILE A 448 -0.23 -2.99 8.06
N TRP A 449 -0.78 -4.16 8.36
CA TRP A 449 -2.08 -4.58 7.84
C TRP A 449 -3.24 -3.87 8.54
N ALA A 450 -3.15 -3.65 9.85
CA ALA A 450 -4.15 -2.87 10.59
C ALA A 450 -4.31 -1.46 10.00
N GLY A 451 -3.19 -0.79 9.69
CA GLY A 451 -3.22 0.51 9.03
C GLY A 451 -3.83 0.47 7.63
N GLY A 452 -3.52 -0.57 6.85
CA GLY A 452 -4.13 -0.79 5.54
C GLY A 452 -5.65 -1.03 5.62
N LEU A 453 -6.12 -1.81 6.59
CA LEU A 453 -7.55 -1.99 6.86
C LEU A 453 -8.22 -0.69 7.30
N MET A 454 -7.55 0.13 8.11
CA MET A 454 -8.04 1.47 8.48
C MET A 454 -8.14 2.39 7.25
N MET A 455 -7.19 2.33 6.32
CA MET A 455 -7.25 3.07 5.05
C MET A 455 -8.47 2.64 4.23
N ALA A 456 -8.69 1.34 4.08
CA ALA A 456 -9.85 0.80 3.35
C ALA A 456 -11.17 1.20 4.02
N LEU A 457 -11.26 1.14 5.34
CA LEU A 457 -12.41 1.62 6.12
C LEU A 457 -12.64 3.12 5.90
N GLY A 458 -11.59 3.92 5.89
CA GLY A 458 -11.64 5.34 5.56
C GLY A 458 -12.23 5.59 4.17
N GLY A 459 -11.78 4.84 3.17
CA GLY A 459 -12.36 4.85 1.82
C GLY A 459 -13.84 4.48 1.81
N LEU A 460 -14.22 3.44 2.56
CA LEU A 460 -15.60 2.98 2.68
C LEU A 460 -16.51 4.05 3.30
N LEU A 461 -16.07 4.72 4.36
CA LEU A 461 -16.78 5.85 4.95
C LEU A 461 -16.97 6.99 3.92
N CYS A 462 -15.96 7.27 3.12
CA CYS A 462 -16.07 8.24 2.03
C CYS A 462 -17.11 7.82 0.99
N LEU A 463 -17.17 6.53 0.64
CA LEU A 463 -18.09 5.98 -0.36
C LEU A 463 -19.56 6.11 0.08
N PHE A 464 -19.83 5.94 1.37
CA PHE A 464 -21.18 6.06 1.94
C PHE A 464 -21.62 7.50 2.26
N ASP A 465 -20.84 8.52 1.88
CA ASP A 465 -21.23 9.92 2.10
C ASP A 465 -22.54 10.25 1.38
N PRO A 466 -23.57 10.74 2.08
CA PRO A 466 -24.88 11.04 1.51
C PRO A 466 -24.85 12.01 0.33
N ARG A 467 -23.77 12.77 0.15
CA ARG A 467 -23.60 13.69 -0.98
C ARG A 467 -23.62 12.98 -2.34
N TYR A 468 -23.19 11.74 -2.41
CA TYR A 468 -23.21 10.95 -3.66
C TYR A 468 -24.62 10.46 -4.04
N ARG A 469 -25.56 10.40 -3.07
CA ARG A 469 -26.94 9.96 -3.31
C ARG A 469 -27.88 11.08 -3.72
N LYS A 470 -27.51 12.35 -3.49
CA LYS A 470 -28.34 13.51 -3.85
C LYS A 470 -28.26 13.78 -5.35
N ARG A 471 -29.43 13.90 -6.03
CA ARG A 471 -29.48 14.35 -7.43
C ARG A 471 -28.80 15.72 -7.57
N VAL A 472 -27.97 15.85 -8.59
CA VAL A 472 -27.37 17.14 -8.97
C VAL A 472 -28.49 17.96 -9.58
N SER A 473 -28.93 19.03 -8.93
CA SER A 473 -29.76 20.05 -9.60
C SER A 473 -28.91 20.65 -10.71
N PRO A 474 -29.44 20.77 -11.96
CA PRO A 474 -28.71 21.44 -13.01
C PRO A 474 -28.33 22.84 -12.53
N GLN A 475 -27.06 23.17 -12.51
CA GLN A 475 -26.63 24.54 -12.31
C GLN A 475 -27.29 25.38 -13.43
N LYS A 476 -28.16 26.33 -13.04
CA LYS A 476 -28.64 27.34 -13.98
C LYS A 476 -27.42 27.97 -14.63
N THR A 477 -27.20 27.68 -15.90
CA THR A 477 -26.26 28.40 -16.71
C THR A 477 -26.64 29.88 -16.62
N ALA A 478 -25.80 30.70 -16.02
CA ALA A 478 -25.93 32.13 -16.13
C ALA A 478 -25.98 32.48 -17.64
N PRO A 479 -26.90 33.33 -18.12
CA PRO A 479 -26.92 33.72 -19.49
C PRO A 479 -25.55 34.32 -19.82
N GLU A 480 -24.93 33.84 -20.91
CA GLU A 480 -23.79 34.50 -21.50
C GLU A 480 -24.22 35.94 -21.79
N ALA A 481 -23.61 36.90 -21.08
CA ALA A 481 -23.73 38.28 -21.45
C ALA A 481 -23.05 38.44 -22.84
N VAL A 482 -23.87 38.80 -23.81
CA VAL A 482 -23.51 39.14 -25.21
C VAL A 482 -22.52 40.29 -25.20
#